data_d8244de93cecd5ffe4af07a7259f6d3d
#
_entry.id   d8244de93cecd5ffe4af07a7259f6d3d
#
_cell.length_a   1.000
_cell.length_b   1.000
_cell.length_c   1.000
_cell.angle_alpha   90.00
_cell.angle_beta   90.00
_cell.angle_gamma   90.00
#
_symmetry.space_group_name_H-M   'P 1'
#
loop_
_entity.id
_entity.type
_entity.pdbx_description
1 polymer ?
#
loop_
_entity_poly.entity_id
_entity_poly.type
_entity_poly.pdbx_seq_one_letter_code
_entity_poly.pdbx_strand_id
1 'polypeptide(L)'
;DHTGGLSYFLNLNPVTVYIPESFALSDDKVNVVKVNKKRKLHDNIYSTGELKRIEHSLVIKENTSVTVIAGCSHPGVREILNAASEMGKVTTLIGGLHGFNEFHLIDNLENICPTHCTRFIQKIKDLYPGKTIEGGAGRVIIT
;
A
#
# COMPACT_ATOMS: atom_id res chain seq x y z
N ASP A 1 3.32 -12.59 -5.58
CA ASP A 1 2.47 -12.39 -6.77
C ASP A 1 2.55 -10.99 -7.37
N HIS A 2 3.13 -10.00 -6.69
CA HIS A 2 3.29 -8.62 -7.17
C HIS A 2 4.69 -8.32 -7.75
N THR A 3 5.40 -9.31 -8.22
CA THR A 3 6.76 -9.18 -8.74
C THR A 3 6.87 -9.37 -10.27
N GLY A 4 5.75 -9.57 -10.96
CA GLY A 4 5.73 -9.88 -12.40
C GLY A 4 6.44 -8.86 -13.30
N GLY A 5 6.40 -7.57 -12.93
CA GLY A 5 7.10 -6.50 -13.65
C GLY A 5 8.48 -6.15 -13.11
N LEU A 6 8.93 -6.79 -12.02
CA LEU A 6 10.14 -6.39 -11.31
C LEU A 6 11.39 -6.45 -12.20
N SER A 7 11.55 -7.50 -13.00
CA SER A 7 12.69 -7.65 -13.91
C SER A 7 12.86 -6.50 -14.89
N TYR A 8 11.77 -5.89 -15.33
CA TYR A 8 11.83 -4.70 -16.17
C TYR A 8 12.45 -3.53 -15.44
N PHE A 9 12.00 -3.26 -14.20
CA PHE A 9 12.52 -2.15 -13.40
C PHE A 9 13.95 -2.37 -12.93
N LEU A 10 14.37 -3.61 -12.67
CA LEU A 10 15.75 -3.92 -12.30
C LEU A 10 16.78 -3.60 -13.41
N ASN A 11 16.33 -3.48 -14.65
CA ASN A 11 17.19 -3.08 -15.76
C ASN A 11 17.29 -1.55 -15.94
N LEU A 12 16.52 -0.76 -15.17
CA LEU A 12 16.60 0.69 -15.16
C LEU A 12 17.70 1.12 -14.17
N ASN A 13 18.82 1.61 -14.63
CA ASN A 13 19.93 2.03 -13.79
C ASN A 13 20.00 3.55 -13.65
N PRO A 14 20.36 4.06 -12.43
CA PRO A 14 20.47 3.37 -11.13
C PRO A 14 19.10 3.22 -10.46
N VAL A 15 18.83 2.08 -9.83
CA VAL A 15 17.56 1.81 -9.10
C VAL A 15 17.85 1.35 -7.68
N THR A 16 17.13 1.91 -6.71
CA THR A 16 17.05 1.36 -5.34
C THR A 16 15.71 0.67 -5.15
N VAL A 17 15.75 -0.60 -4.74
CA VAL A 17 14.57 -1.41 -4.52
C VAL A 17 14.38 -1.66 -3.03
N TYR A 18 13.28 -1.21 -2.48
CA TYR A 18 12.90 -1.44 -1.09
C TYR A 18 12.01 -2.68 -1.01
N ILE A 19 12.43 -3.69 -0.28
CA ILE A 19 11.73 -4.99 -0.19
C ILE A 19 11.49 -5.38 1.26
N PRO A 20 10.45 -6.20 1.55
CA PRO A 20 10.28 -6.80 2.87
C PRO A 20 11.52 -7.58 3.29
N GLU A 21 11.80 -7.62 4.60
CA GLU A 21 12.96 -8.34 5.14
C GLU A 21 12.99 -9.81 4.74
N SER A 22 11.81 -10.46 4.75
CA SER A 22 11.66 -11.88 4.40
C SER A 22 11.74 -12.17 2.89
N PHE A 23 11.63 -11.16 2.03
CA PHE A 23 11.71 -11.35 0.58
C PHE A 23 13.16 -11.50 0.13
N ALA A 24 13.44 -12.55 -0.65
CA ALA A 24 14.78 -12.80 -1.21
C ALA A 24 14.88 -12.14 -2.59
N LEU A 25 15.76 -11.17 -2.72
CA LEU A 25 16.19 -10.59 -3.98
C LEU A 25 17.70 -10.39 -3.93
N SER A 26 18.39 -10.89 -4.92
CA SER A 26 19.82 -10.66 -5.15
C SER A 26 20.00 -10.26 -6.60
N ASP A 27 20.47 -9.05 -6.84
CA ASP A 27 20.79 -8.55 -8.16
C ASP A 27 21.91 -7.50 -8.01
N ASP A 28 23.05 -7.75 -8.65
CA ASP A 28 24.25 -6.92 -8.53
C ASP A 28 24.11 -5.56 -9.22
N LYS A 29 23.06 -5.37 -10.02
CA LYS A 29 22.81 -4.14 -10.78
C LYS A 29 21.98 -3.11 -10.01
N VAL A 30 21.38 -3.48 -8.88
CA VAL A 30 20.50 -2.62 -8.13
C VAL A 30 20.87 -2.55 -6.66
N ASN A 31 20.56 -1.41 -6.04
CA ASN A 31 20.69 -1.27 -4.59
C ASN A 31 19.47 -1.85 -3.90
N VAL A 32 19.62 -3.02 -3.26
CA VAL A 32 18.54 -3.70 -2.53
C VAL A 32 18.55 -3.27 -1.07
N VAL A 33 17.45 -2.72 -0.60
CA VAL A 33 17.27 -2.27 0.78
C VAL A 33 16.17 -3.09 1.45
N LYS A 34 16.53 -3.85 2.46
CA LYS A 34 15.61 -4.60 3.32
C LYS A 34 14.86 -3.66 4.26
N VAL A 35 13.55 -3.82 4.38
CA VAL A 35 12.69 -2.98 5.22
C VAL A 35 11.88 -3.87 6.17
N ASN A 36 12.38 -3.98 7.40
CA ASN A 36 11.72 -4.75 8.47
C ASN A 36 10.73 -3.86 9.27
N LYS A 37 11.14 -2.64 9.59
CA LYS A 37 10.37 -1.71 10.41
C LYS A 37 9.98 -0.48 9.60
N LYS A 38 9.04 0.29 10.15
CA LYS A 38 8.68 1.61 9.62
C LYS A 38 9.93 2.40 9.20
N ARG A 39 9.94 2.88 7.97
CA ARG A 39 11.11 3.54 7.39
C ARG A 39 10.71 4.68 6.45
N LYS A 40 11.38 5.81 6.59
CA LYS A 40 11.33 6.89 5.60
C LYS A 40 12.09 6.45 4.35
N LEU A 41 11.44 6.51 3.19
CA LEU A 41 12.02 6.13 1.90
C LEU A 41 12.46 7.36 1.11
N HIS A 42 11.63 8.39 1.11
CA HIS A 42 11.88 9.67 0.46
C HIS A 42 11.05 10.74 1.18
N ASP A 43 11.20 12.00 0.89
CA ASP A 43 10.59 13.17 1.55
C ASP A 43 9.37 12.90 2.44
N ASN A 44 8.20 12.75 1.86
CA ASN A 44 6.94 12.43 2.54
C ASN A 44 6.51 10.97 2.35
N ILE A 45 7.37 10.13 1.78
CA ILE A 45 7.09 8.72 1.46
C ILE A 45 7.74 7.80 2.48
N TYR A 46 6.96 6.90 3.05
CA TYR A 46 7.38 5.95 4.07
C TYR A 46 6.93 4.53 3.69
N SER A 47 7.57 3.54 4.27
CA SER A 47 7.09 2.16 4.35
C SER A 47 6.57 1.89 5.75
N THR A 48 5.50 1.10 5.87
CA THR A 48 5.03 0.54 7.15
C THR A 48 6.07 -0.35 7.82
N GLY A 49 7.06 -0.82 7.05
CA GLY A 49 7.84 -1.98 7.40
C GLY A 49 7.10 -3.26 7.07
N GLU A 50 7.80 -4.37 7.20
CA GLU A 50 7.23 -5.69 6.92
C GLU A 50 6.15 -6.05 7.95
N LEU A 51 4.97 -6.37 7.48
CA LEU A 51 3.82 -6.79 8.29
C LEU A 51 3.61 -8.30 8.15
N LYS A 52 3.55 -9.01 9.29
CA LYS A 52 3.34 -10.46 9.37
C LYS A 52 4.29 -11.30 8.51
N ARG A 53 5.47 -10.78 8.16
CA ARG A 53 6.44 -11.44 7.27
C ARG A 53 5.89 -11.74 5.87
N ILE A 54 5.02 -10.87 5.36
CA ILE A 54 4.33 -11.08 4.07
C ILE A 54 4.59 -9.92 3.11
N GLU A 55 4.20 -8.71 3.52
CA GLU A 55 4.31 -7.52 2.67
C GLU A 55 4.50 -6.25 3.50
N HIS A 56 4.85 -5.16 2.84
CA HIS A 56 4.81 -3.82 3.40
C HIS A 56 3.93 -2.92 2.52
N SER A 57 3.38 -1.87 3.11
CA SER A 57 2.61 -0.87 2.39
C SER A 57 3.36 0.45 2.31
N LEU A 58 3.10 1.21 1.25
CA LEU A 58 3.60 2.56 1.10
C LEU A 58 2.66 3.53 1.84
N VAL A 59 3.25 4.53 2.46
CA VAL A 59 2.53 5.59 3.18
C VAL A 59 3.04 6.93 2.70
N ILE A 60 2.13 7.76 2.18
CA ILE A 60 2.40 9.14 1.82
C ILE A 60 1.84 10.02 2.93
N LYS A 61 2.69 10.84 3.53
CA LYS A 61 2.31 11.72 4.63
C LYS A 61 2.25 13.16 4.17
N GLU A 62 1.10 13.79 4.39
CA GLU A 62 0.88 15.21 4.14
C GLU A 62 0.35 15.89 5.40
N ASN A 63 1.18 16.71 6.03
CA ASN A 63 0.89 17.32 7.32
C ASN A 63 0.54 16.27 8.39
N THR A 64 -0.72 16.22 8.82
CA THR A 64 -1.25 15.25 9.79
C THR A 64 -1.97 14.08 9.13
N SER A 65 -2.24 14.15 7.83
CA SER A 65 -2.97 13.15 7.06
C SER A 65 -2.04 12.14 6.40
N VAL A 66 -2.53 10.94 6.21
CA VAL A 66 -1.79 9.84 5.57
C VAL A 66 -2.64 9.15 4.52
N THR A 67 -2.06 8.97 3.34
CA THR A 67 -2.56 8.09 2.28
C THR A 67 -1.79 6.79 2.30
N VAL A 68 -2.49 5.68 2.37
CA VAL A 68 -1.91 4.33 2.34
C VAL A 68 -2.07 3.72 0.96
N ILE A 69 -0.98 3.20 0.40
CA ILE A 69 -0.99 2.43 -0.84
C ILE A 69 -0.58 0.99 -0.51
N ALA A 70 -1.54 0.08 -0.60
CA ALA A 70 -1.36 -1.34 -0.32
C ALA A 70 -1.19 -2.14 -1.61
N GLY A 71 -0.45 -3.24 -1.55
CA GLY A 71 -0.39 -4.24 -2.61
C GLY A 71 -1.67 -5.06 -2.68
N CYS A 72 -1.71 -6.20 -2.00
CA CYS A 72 -2.90 -7.07 -1.87
C CYS A 72 -3.51 -7.09 -0.46
N SER A 73 -2.90 -6.44 0.50
CA SER A 73 -3.33 -6.45 1.91
C SER A 73 -3.37 -7.85 2.55
N HIS A 74 -2.44 -8.73 2.20
CA HIS A 74 -2.35 -10.07 2.78
C HIS A 74 -2.12 -10.08 4.31
N PRO A 75 -1.42 -9.11 4.92
CA PRO A 75 -1.34 -9.01 6.38
C PRO A 75 -2.70 -8.72 7.04
N GLY A 76 -3.65 -8.23 6.26
CA GLY A 76 -4.95 -7.74 6.67
C GLY A 76 -5.00 -6.21 6.71
N VAL A 77 -6.14 -5.64 6.26
CA VAL A 77 -6.35 -4.18 6.22
C VAL A 77 -6.19 -3.57 7.62
N ARG A 78 -6.65 -4.25 8.67
CA ARG A 78 -6.49 -3.82 10.07
C ARG A 78 -5.02 -3.56 10.42
N GLU A 79 -4.14 -4.50 10.11
CA GLU A 79 -2.71 -4.39 10.41
C GLU A 79 -2.06 -3.22 9.66
N ILE A 80 -2.43 -3.07 8.40
CA ILE A 80 -1.92 -1.99 7.55
C ILE A 80 -2.37 -0.63 8.08
N LEU A 81 -3.65 -0.46 8.41
CA LEU A 81 -4.19 0.79 8.95
C LEU A 81 -3.56 1.12 10.33
N ASN A 82 -3.40 0.13 11.20
CA ASN A 82 -2.75 0.31 12.50
C ASN A 82 -1.31 0.81 12.33
N ALA A 83 -0.52 0.15 11.48
CA ALA A 83 0.86 0.55 11.23
C ALA A 83 0.96 1.95 10.61
N ALA A 84 0.06 2.30 9.69
CA ALA A 84 0.02 3.61 9.06
C ALA A 84 -0.42 4.72 10.03
N SER A 85 -1.35 4.42 10.95
CA SER A 85 -1.87 5.39 11.94
C SER A 85 -0.80 5.91 12.90
N GLU A 86 0.30 5.19 13.08
CA GLU A 86 1.46 5.67 13.84
C GLU A 86 2.17 6.87 13.17
N MET A 87 1.89 7.13 11.89
CA MET A 87 2.51 8.22 11.12
C MET A 87 1.60 9.44 10.95
N GLY A 88 0.29 9.27 11.22
CA GLY A 88 -0.71 10.32 11.14
C GLY A 88 -2.13 9.77 11.00
N LYS A 89 -3.11 10.66 10.85
CA LYS A 89 -4.52 10.26 10.60
C LYS A 89 -4.63 9.64 9.22
N VAL A 90 -4.99 8.37 9.13
CA VAL A 90 -5.23 7.73 7.83
C VAL A 90 -6.54 8.28 7.26
N THR A 91 -6.45 8.94 6.11
CA THR A 91 -7.58 9.52 5.40
C THR A 91 -7.93 8.76 4.13
N THR A 92 -6.94 8.12 3.52
CA THR A 92 -7.12 7.48 2.21
C THR A 92 -6.45 6.10 2.20
N LEU A 93 -7.16 5.11 1.65
CA LEU A 93 -6.64 3.75 1.39
C LEU A 93 -6.80 3.41 -0.09
N ILE A 94 -5.69 3.10 -0.75
CA ILE A 94 -5.62 2.75 -2.17
C ILE A 94 -4.98 1.36 -2.30
N GLY A 95 -5.52 0.50 -3.12
CA GLY A 95 -4.88 -0.77 -3.47
C GLY A 95 -5.79 -1.99 -3.41
N GLY A 96 -5.17 -3.15 -3.49
CA GLY A 96 -5.84 -4.43 -3.36
C GLY A 96 -6.19 -4.73 -1.91
N LEU A 97 -7.44 -5.06 -1.65
CA LEU A 97 -7.93 -5.38 -0.30
C LEU A 97 -8.24 -6.87 -0.13
N HIS A 98 -7.88 -7.69 -1.12
CA HIS A 98 -8.07 -9.14 -1.15
C HIS A 98 -9.48 -9.56 -0.70
N GLY A 99 -9.59 -10.38 0.35
CA GLY A 99 -10.86 -10.83 0.94
C GLY A 99 -11.39 -9.95 2.07
N PHE A 100 -10.95 -8.68 2.16
CA PHE A 100 -11.37 -7.75 3.21
C PHE A 100 -12.89 -7.64 3.34
N ASN A 101 -13.41 -7.85 4.55
CA ASN A 101 -14.84 -7.84 4.86
C ASN A 101 -15.18 -7.15 6.19
N GLU A 102 -14.19 -6.60 6.89
CA GLU A 102 -14.38 -5.83 8.13
C GLU A 102 -14.65 -4.35 7.80
N PHE A 103 -15.72 -4.10 7.05
CA PHE A 103 -15.97 -2.78 6.43
C PHE A 103 -15.96 -1.61 7.40
N HIS A 104 -16.33 -1.81 8.67
CA HIS A 104 -16.29 -0.77 9.71
C HIS A 104 -14.89 -0.16 9.91
N LEU A 105 -13.81 -0.85 9.54
CA LEU A 105 -12.44 -0.32 9.66
C LEU A 105 -12.17 0.87 8.74
N ILE A 106 -12.98 1.02 7.70
CA ILE A 106 -12.85 2.09 6.71
C ILE A 106 -13.93 3.17 6.84
N ASP A 107 -14.75 3.12 7.91
CA ASP A 107 -15.82 4.09 8.15
C ASP A 107 -15.30 5.52 8.26
N ASN A 108 -14.14 5.69 8.88
CA ASN A 108 -13.55 7.01 9.15
C ASN A 108 -12.59 7.50 8.05
N LEU A 109 -12.40 6.72 6.98
CA LEU A 109 -11.61 7.18 5.84
C LEU A 109 -12.41 8.18 5.01
N GLU A 110 -11.70 9.12 4.41
CA GLU A 110 -12.27 10.11 3.48
C GLU A 110 -12.37 9.53 2.07
N ASN A 111 -11.35 8.72 1.68
CA ASN A 111 -11.29 8.11 0.35
C ASN A 111 -10.88 6.64 0.42
N ILE A 112 -11.49 5.84 -0.43
CA ILE A 112 -11.17 4.41 -0.59
C ILE A 112 -11.10 4.10 -2.09
N CYS A 113 -9.97 3.55 -2.54
CA CYS A 113 -9.79 3.13 -3.92
C CYS A 113 -9.46 1.63 -3.96
N PRO A 114 -10.46 0.74 -3.86
CA PRO A 114 -10.25 -0.69 -3.94
C PRO A 114 -9.92 -1.12 -5.37
N THR A 115 -8.83 -1.87 -5.55
CA THR A 115 -8.36 -2.26 -6.89
C THR A 115 -8.21 -3.78 -7.03
N HIS A 116 -7.75 -4.20 -8.18
CA HIS A 116 -7.43 -5.54 -8.71
C HIS A 116 -7.93 -6.77 -7.90
N CYS A 117 -7.27 -7.17 -6.82
CA CYS A 117 -7.60 -8.41 -6.10
C CYS A 117 -8.75 -8.27 -5.08
N THR A 118 -9.36 -7.08 -4.96
CA THR A 118 -10.41 -6.84 -3.97
C THR A 118 -11.69 -7.61 -4.32
N ARG A 119 -12.03 -8.60 -3.50
CA ARG A 119 -13.19 -9.47 -3.75
C ARG A 119 -14.52 -8.73 -3.66
N PHE A 120 -14.64 -7.75 -2.76
CA PHE A 120 -15.90 -7.11 -2.42
C PHE A 120 -15.99 -5.64 -2.88
N ILE A 121 -15.41 -5.32 -4.05
CA ILE A 121 -15.43 -3.94 -4.60
C ILE A 121 -16.86 -3.39 -4.66
N GLN A 122 -17.81 -4.16 -5.21
CA GLN A 122 -19.19 -3.68 -5.33
C GLN A 122 -19.81 -3.42 -3.96
N LYS A 123 -19.57 -4.29 -2.99
CA LYS A 123 -20.08 -4.09 -1.62
C LYS A 123 -19.50 -2.83 -0.96
N ILE A 124 -18.23 -2.53 -1.20
CA ILE A 124 -17.60 -1.30 -0.71
C ILE A 124 -18.24 -0.07 -1.38
N LYS A 125 -18.46 -0.11 -2.70
CA LYS A 125 -19.14 0.96 -3.44
C LYS A 125 -20.55 1.21 -2.91
N ASP A 126 -21.31 0.16 -2.62
CA ASP A 126 -22.67 0.24 -2.11
C ASP A 126 -22.73 0.84 -0.68
N LEU A 127 -21.78 0.44 0.19
CA LEU A 127 -21.69 0.94 1.56
C LEU A 127 -21.15 2.37 1.65
N TYR A 128 -20.25 2.74 0.74
CA TYR A 128 -19.49 3.99 0.79
C TYR A 128 -19.48 4.75 -0.56
N PRO A 129 -20.64 5.03 -1.15
CA PRO A 129 -20.70 5.61 -2.51
C PRO A 129 -20.04 7.00 -2.60
N GLY A 130 -20.06 7.77 -1.50
CA GLY A 130 -19.51 9.14 -1.46
C GLY A 130 -17.99 9.21 -1.33
N LYS A 131 -17.32 8.11 -1.01
CA LYS A 131 -15.86 8.08 -0.79
C LYS A 131 -15.12 6.98 -1.54
N THR A 132 -15.84 6.17 -2.32
CA THR A 132 -15.21 5.16 -3.16
C THR A 132 -14.78 5.76 -4.49
N ILE A 133 -13.48 5.68 -4.75
CA ILE A 133 -12.84 6.17 -5.97
C ILE A 133 -12.56 4.99 -6.90
N GLU A 134 -12.76 5.15 -8.20
CA GLU A 134 -12.36 4.16 -9.18
C GLU A 134 -10.87 4.28 -9.48
N GLY A 135 -10.13 3.19 -9.24
CA GLY A 135 -8.73 3.05 -9.60
C GLY A 135 -8.54 2.30 -10.92
N GLY A 136 -7.31 2.32 -11.41
CA GLY A 136 -6.90 1.59 -12.61
C GLY A 136 -5.62 2.16 -13.21
N ALA A 137 -5.03 1.42 -14.15
CA ALA A 137 -3.83 1.87 -14.86
C ALA A 137 -4.09 3.19 -15.60
N GLY A 138 -3.19 4.16 -15.42
CA GLY A 138 -3.32 5.50 -16.00
C GLY A 138 -4.28 6.45 -15.28
N ARG A 139 -4.93 6.02 -14.19
CA ARG A 139 -5.80 6.88 -13.40
C ARG A 139 -5.00 7.80 -12.48
N VAL A 140 -5.30 9.09 -12.49
CA VAL A 140 -4.80 10.06 -11.52
C VAL A 140 -5.82 10.17 -10.39
N ILE A 141 -5.35 10.01 -9.15
CA ILE A 141 -6.15 10.15 -7.93
C ILE A 141 -5.62 11.37 -7.18
N ILE A 142 -6.49 12.31 -6.89
CA ILE A 142 -6.20 13.49 -6.07
C ILE A 142 -6.88 13.26 -4.72
N THR A 143 -6.11 13.35 -3.63
CA THR A 143 -6.59 13.10 -2.24
C THR A 143 -6.28 14.27 -1.34
#